data_7b38476ec5bacc1e69089acb6a93ac6c
#
_entry.id   7b38476ec5bacc1e69089acb6a93ac6c
#
_cell.length_a   1.000
_cell.length_b   1.000
_cell.length_c   1.000
_cell.angle_alpha   90.00
_cell.angle_beta   90.00
_cell.angle_gamma   90.00
#
_symmetry.space_group_name_H-M   'P 1'
#
loop_
_entity.id
_entity.type
_entity.pdbx_description
1 polymer ?
#
loop_
_entity_poly.entity_id
_entity_poly.type
_entity_poly.pdbx_seq_one_letter_code
_entity_poly.pdbx_strand_id
1 'polypeptide(L)'
;MSSGLANTGLLATSQELLAADPQAAIDQLRKIGAISDYRGITVIFYGLGQSTGNQAIPASAKRSLENLYVGIVNAGGGKAVVATDALEALGCDEELPDTGIVDLRADSLDIPALAKGESTQIVLDSAVLTFKGDSAEYADEAQSANVLGEIAQVAMSGGYKVTVEGYTADSPSRSDDFLKALSQNRANAVADSLSSLGVPAGNITATGCGSEGSSSMASGSFNESQAQVDRRVVITLANAG
;
A
#
# COMPACT_ATOMS: atom_id res chain seq x y z
N MET A 1 -10.89 17.11 9.32
CA MET A 1 -10.15 15.88 8.99
C MET A 1 -8.86 16.28 8.29
N SER A 2 -7.79 15.52 8.43
CA SER A 2 -6.49 15.86 7.81
C SER A 2 -5.94 14.64 7.09
N SER A 3 -5.44 14.83 5.87
CA SER A 3 -4.74 13.78 5.10
C SER A 3 -3.39 13.37 5.72
N GLY A 4 -2.93 14.07 6.75
CA GLY A 4 -1.59 13.92 7.31
C GLY A 4 -0.51 14.71 6.54
N LEU A 5 -0.85 15.35 5.43
CA LEU A 5 0.06 16.27 4.74
C LEU A 5 0.11 17.59 5.49
N ALA A 6 1.31 18.07 5.77
CA ALA A 6 1.55 19.34 6.44
C ALA A 6 2.47 20.21 5.58
N ASN A 7 2.07 21.45 5.32
CA ASN A 7 2.88 22.39 4.53
C ASN A 7 3.90 23.15 5.38
N THR A 8 3.77 23.08 6.71
CA THR A 8 4.62 23.81 7.65
C THR A 8 4.89 23.00 8.91
N GLY A 9 5.86 23.44 9.72
CA GLY A 9 6.20 22.82 10.99
C GLY A 9 7.26 21.74 10.90
N LEU A 10 7.46 21.02 12.00
CA LEU A 10 8.51 19.99 12.13
C LEU A 10 8.31 18.78 11.21
N LEU A 11 7.07 18.55 10.79
CA LEU A 11 6.67 17.48 9.88
C LEU A 11 6.16 18.04 8.55
N ALA A 12 6.72 19.19 8.11
CA ALA A 12 6.41 19.69 6.78
C ALA A 12 6.68 18.59 5.75
N THR A 13 5.63 18.18 5.06
CA THR A 13 5.69 17.05 4.16
C THR A 13 6.47 17.46 2.91
N SER A 14 7.53 16.77 2.63
CA SER A 14 8.31 16.90 1.40
C SER A 14 8.59 15.51 0.84
N GLN A 15 8.99 15.47 -0.42
CA GLN A 15 9.38 14.20 -1.03
C GLN A 15 10.56 13.55 -0.31
N GLU A 16 11.52 14.36 0.15
CA GLU A 16 12.70 13.87 0.89
C GLU A 16 12.29 13.27 2.24
N LEU A 17 11.34 13.88 2.96
CA LEU A 17 10.82 13.32 4.21
C LEU A 17 10.13 11.97 3.99
N LEU A 18 9.34 11.86 2.91
CA LEU A 18 8.60 10.64 2.60
C LEU A 18 9.47 9.54 2.00
N ALA A 19 10.59 9.90 1.35
CA ALA A 19 11.59 8.94 0.85
C ALA A 19 12.59 8.48 1.93
N ALA A 20 12.70 9.24 3.03
CA ALA A 20 13.61 8.89 4.12
C ALA A 20 13.06 7.71 4.95
N ASP A 21 13.97 7.01 5.65
CA ASP A 21 13.58 6.04 6.66
C ASP A 21 12.72 6.72 7.75
N PRO A 22 11.46 6.33 7.95
CA PRO A 22 10.60 6.92 8.98
C PRO A 22 11.22 6.85 10.38
N GLN A 23 12.02 5.83 10.68
CA GLN A 23 12.68 5.68 11.97
C GLN A 23 13.70 6.79 12.21
N ALA A 24 14.42 7.24 11.20
CA ALA A 24 15.37 8.36 11.32
C ALA A 24 14.66 9.67 11.70
N ALA A 25 13.50 9.95 11.09
CA ALA A 25 12.68 11.12 11.42
C ALA A 25 12.13 11.03 12.86
N ILE A 26 11.64 9.86 13.28
CA ILE A 26 11.14 9.62 14.63
C ILE A 26 12.25 9.82 15.67
N ASP A 27 13.45 9.33 15.43
CA ASP A 27 14.58 9.49 16.34
C ASP A 27 15.02 10.95 16.47
N GLN A 28 14.91 11.72 15.38
CA GLN A 28 15.17 13.16 15.43
C GLN A 28 14.11 13.89 16.25
N LEU A 29 12.82 13.59 16.03
CA LEU A 29 11.73 14.16 16.83
C LEU A 29 11.88 13.82 18.33
N ARG A 30 12.31 12.60 18.64
CA ARG A 30 12.59 12.18 20.03
C ARG A 30 13.72 12.98 20.64
N LYS A 31 14.82 13.19 19.91
CA LYS A 31 15.99 13.96 20.38
C LYS A 31 15.64 15.41 20.74
N ILE A 32 14.74 16.03 20.02
CA ILE A 32 14.30 17.42 20.29
C ILE A 32 13.09 17.50 21.22
N GLY A 33 12.61 16.36 21.76
CA GLY A 33 11.48 16.33 22.69
C GLY A 33 10.13 16.67 22.03
N ALA A 34 9.99 16.48 20.71
CA ALA A 34 8.78 16.81 19.97
C ALA A 34 7.73 15.68 19.95
N ILE A 35 8.04 14.51 20.53
CA ILE A 35 7.09 13.41 20.65
C ILE A 35 6.32 13.54 21.96
N SER A 36 5.00 13.64 21.83
CA SER A 36 4.09 13.69 23.00
C SER A 36 4.02 12.33 23.70
N ASP A 37 3.61 12.37 24.98
CA ASP A 37 3.33 11.14 25.74
C ASP A 37 1.95 10.59 25.36
N TYR A 38 1.94 9.42 24.73
CA TYR A 38 0.75 8.69 24.30
C TYR A 38 0.46 7.46 25.16
N ARG A 39 1.12 7.28 26.31
CA ARG A 39 0.91 6.10 27.18
C ARG A 39 -0.55 5.96 27.60
N GLY A 40 -1.12 4.76 27.37
CA GLY A 40 -2.51 4.48 27.67
C GLY A 40 -3.52 5.03 26.65
N ILE A 41 -3.04 5.65 25.55
CA ILE A 41 -3.87 6.21 24.49
C ILE A 41 -3.82 5.31 23.27
N THR A 42 -4.98 5.04 22.67
CA THR A 42 -5.08 4.46 21.32
C THR A 42 -5.47 5.57 20.34
N VAL A 43 -4.62 5.82 19.36
CA VAL A 43 -4.88 6.79 18.30
C VAL A 43 -5.38 6.01 17.07
N ILE A 44 -6.55 6.39 16.56
CA ILE A 44 -7.11 5.83 15.34
C ILE A 44 -6.99 6.88 14.24
N PHE A 45 -6.24 6.55 13.20
CA PHE A 45 -6.11 7.40 12.02
C PHE A 45 -7.15 7.01 10.98
N TYR A 46 -8.03 7.95 10.64
CA TYR A 46 -8.98 7.82 9.54
C TYR A 46 -8.58 8.71 8.39
N GLY A 47 -8.50 8.15 7.17
CA GLY A 47 -8.20 8.90 5.96
C GLY A 47 -6.76 9.42 5.87
N LEU A 48 -5.84 8.83 6.61
CA LEU A 48 -4.42 9.15 6.51
C LEU A 48 -3.92 8.81 5.10
N GLY A 49 -3.30 9.80 4.43
CA GLY A 49 -2.90 9.64 3.04
C GLY A 49 -4.05 9.63 2.03
N GLN A 50 -5.28 10.00 2.44
CA GLN A 50 -6.38 10.24 1.51
C GLN A 50 -6.46 11.75 1.19
N SER A 51 -6.64 12.05 -0.08
CA SER A 51 -6.80 13.42 -0.57
C SER A 51 -7.87 13.47 -1.65
N THR A 52 -8.45 14.65 -1.84
CA THR A 52 -9.43 14.93 -2.88
C THR A 52 -8.96 16.13 -3.71
N GLY A 53 -9.53 16.32 -4.89
CA GLY A 53 -9.21 17.43 -5.77
C GLY A 53 -7.83 17.26 -6.44
N ASN A 54 -7.05 18.33 -6.45
CA ASN A 54 -5.77 18.39 -7.18
C ASN A 54 -4.55 17.83 -6.42
N GLN A 55 -4.75 17.38 -5.17
CA GLN A 55 -3.68 16.78 -4.38
C GLN A 55 -3.59 15.29 -4.68
N ALA A 56 -2.70 14.88 -5.56
CA ALA A 56 -2.36 13.47 -5.74
C ALA A 56 -1.36 13.03 -4.65
N ILE A 57 -1.61 11.88 -4.04
CA ILE A 57 -0.68 11.26 -3.08
C ILE A 57 -0.25 9.91 -3.65
N PRO A 58 1.03 9.76 -4.04
CA PRO A 58 1.58 8.48 -4.49
C PRO A 58 1.44 7.39 -3.41
N ALA A 59 1.35 6.14 -3.82
CA ALA A 59 1.18 5.01 -2.91
C ALA A 59 2.35 4.85 -1.92
N SER A 60 3.58 5.10 -2.37
CA SER A 60 4.76 5.11 -1.49
C SER A 60 4.67 6.22 -0.46
N ALA A 61 4.26 7.42 -0.87
CA ALA A 61 4.08 8.56 0.02
C ALA A 61 3.01 8.29 1.07
N LYS A 62 1.90 7.66 0.69
CA LYS A 62 0.86 7.23 1.63
C LYS A 62 1.41 6.27 2.67
N ARG A 63 2.16 5.25 2.24
CA ARG A 63 2.81 4.29 3.15
C ARG A 63 3.81 4.95 4.09
N SER A 64 4.63 5.85 3.56
CA SER A 64 5.60 6.60 4.38
C SER A 64 4.93 7.46 5.43
N LEU A 65 3.83 8.13 5.08
CA LEU A 65 2.99 8.86 6.02
C LEU A 65 2.42 7.95 7.12
N GLU A 66 1.84 6.81 6.74
CA GLU A 66 1.29 5.85 7.69
C GLU A 66 2.37 5.36 8.65
N ASN A 67 3.53 4.92 8.14
CA ASN A 67 4.65 4.46 8.95
C ASN A 67 5.18 5.55 9.90
N LEU A 68 5.27 6.79 9.41
CA LEU A 68 5.74 7.92 10.20
C LEU A 68 4.79 8.23 11.36
N TYR A 69 3.50 8.40 11.10
CA TYR A 69 2.53 8.76 12.13
C TYR A 69 2.29 7.62 13.13
N VAL A 70 2.21 6.37 12.65
CA VAL A 70 2.15 5.18 13.52
C VAL A 70 3.38 5.09 14.40
N GLY A 71 4.55 5.30 13.82
CA GLY A 71 5.83 5.28 14.53
C GLY A 71 5.94 6.37 15.60
N ILE A 72 5.45 7.59 15.35
CA ILE A 72 5.43 8.69 16.33
C ILE A 72 4.56 8.32 17.54
N VAL A 73 3.35 7.79 17.33
CA VAL A 73 2.46 7.37 18.43
C VAL A 73 3.08 6.25 19.25
N ASN A 74 3.65 5.25 18.58
CA ASN A 74 4.32 4.13 19.25
C ASN A 74 5.56 4.60 20.02
N ALA A 75 6.33 5.54 19.46
CA ALA A 75 7.50 6.13 20.11
C ALA A 75 7.13 6.93 21.38
N GLY A 76 5.92 7.47 21.45
CA GLY A 76 5.35 8.10 22.63
C GLY A 76 4.68 7.13 23.62
N GLY A 77 4.75 5.82 23.38
CA GLY A 77 4.20 4.79 24.26
C GLY A 77 2.72 4.52 24.08
N GLY A 78 2.10 5.01 23.01
CA GLY A 78 0.71 4.78 22.66
C GLY A 78 0.52 3.57 21.72
N LYS A 79 -0.73 3.35 21.33
CA LYS A 79 -1.10 2.38 20.29
C LYS A 79 -1.70 3.12 19.10
N ALA A 80 -1.22 2.87 17.90
CA ALA A 80 -1.77 3.42 16.67
C ALA A 80 -2.55 2.36 15.90
N VAL A 81 -3.65 2.77 15.28
CA VAL A 81 -4.47 1.97 14.36
C VAL A 81 -4.76 2.83 13.15
N VAL A 82 -4.50 2.32 11.96
CA VAL A 82 -4.90 2.97 10.69
C VAL A 82 -6.17 2.30 10.21
N ALA A 83 -7.25 3.08 10.07
CA ALA A 83 -8.49 2.60 9.49
C ALA A 83 -8.37 2.62 7.96
N THR A 84 -8.72 1.49 7.35
CA THR A 84 -8.64 1.31 5.88
C THR A 84 -9.92 1.72 5.16
N ASP A 85 -10.97 2.05 5.92
CA ASP A 85 -12.25 2.48 5.33
C ASP A 85 -12.06 3.80 4.59
N ALA A 86 -12.55 3.85 3.35
CA ALA A 86 -12.58 5.09 2.60
C ALA A 86 -13.50 6.10 3.29
N LEU A 87 -13.01 7.31 3.47
CA LEU A 87 -13.88 8.41 3.88
C LEU A 87 -14.77 8.78 2.69
N GLU A 88 -16.10 8.86 2.93
CA GLU A 88 -16.98 9.46 1.94
C GLU A 88 -16.52 10.89 1.66
N ALA A 89 -16.32 11.22 0.39
CA ALA A 89 -16.03 12.58 -0.02
C ALA A 89 -17.27 13.45 0.22
N LEU A 90 -17.28 14.17 1.31
CA LEU A 90 -18.20 15.27 1.51
C LEU A 90 -17.77 16.39 0.56
N GLY A 91 -18.73 17.00 -0.14
CA GLY A 91 -18.44 18.13 -1.02
C GLY A 91 -17.65 19.21 -0.31
N CYS A 92 -16.72 19.85 -1.02
CA CYS A 92 -16.00 20.99 -0.49
C CYS A 92 -16.96 22.14 -0.17
N ASP A 93 -16.81 22.76 1.00
CA ASP A 93 -17.43 24.04 1.29
C ASP A 93 -16.65 25.13 0.55
N GLU A 94 -17.28 25.81 -0.39
CA GLU A 94 -16.64 26.86 -1.21
C GLU A 94 -16.15 28.07 -0.38
N GLU A 95 -16.59 28.19 0.88
CA GLU A 95 -16.14 29.25 1.78
C GLU A 95 -14.82 28.96 2.51
N LEU A 96 -14.31 27.72 2.40
CA LEU A 96 -13.04 27.38 3.03
C LEU A 96 -11.86 27.85 2.18
N PRO A 97 -10.82 28.43 2.81
CA PRO A 97 -9.63 28.85 2.08
C PRO A 97 -8.91 27.64 1.45
N ASP A 98 -8.40 27.83 0.25
CA ASP A 98 -7.58 26.83 -0.42
C ASP A 98 -6.34 26.51 0.42
N THR A 99 -6.10 25.22 0.63
CA THR A 99 -4.85 24.73 1.20
C THR A 99 -3.83 24.54 0.09
N GLY A 100 -2.58 24.96 0.33
CA GLY A 100 -1.51 24.74 -0.64
C GLY A 100 -1.33 23.26 -0.94
N ILE A 101 -1.01 22.95 -2.19
CA ILE A 101 -0.70 21.60 -2.65
C ILE A 101 0.72 21.25 -2.20
N VAL A 102 0.91 20.03 -1.69
CA VAL A 102 2.24 19.44 -1.48
C VAL A 102 2.66 18.77 -2.78
N ASP A 103 3.76 19.23 -3.39
CA ASP A 103 4.28 18.65 -4.62
C ASP A 103 4.94 17.30 -4.30
N LEU A 104 4.24 16.23 -4.61
CA LEU A 104 4.71 14.86 -4.51
C LEU A 104 4.76 14.29 -5.91
N ARG A 105 5.94 13.82 -6.31
CA ARG A 105 6.07 13.14 -7.60
C ARG A 105 5.29 11.86 -7.56
N ALA A 106 4.63 11.53 -8.69
CA ALA A 106 4.03 10.23 -8.87
C ALA A 106 5.11 9.14 -8.73
N ASP A 107 4.78 8.05 -8.04
CA ASP A 107 5.64 6.89 -8.03
C ASP A 107 5.74 6.36 -9.47
N SER A 108 6.93 6.32 -10.00
CA SER A 108 7.25 5.42 -11.09
C SER A 108 7.85 4.16 -10.46
N LEU A 109 7.28 3.02 -10.76
CA LEU A 109 7.93 1.76 -10.41
C LEU A 109 9.25 1.70 -11.20
N ASP A 110 10.37 1.84 -10.49
CA ASP A 110 11.70 1.68 -11.12
C ASP A 110 11.93 0.19 -11.40
N ILE A 111 11.31 -0.28 -12.47
CA ILE A 111 11.46 -1.65 -12.94
C ILE A 111 12.57 -1.66 -13.97
N PRO A 112 13.74 -2.22 -13.65
CA PRO A 112 14.86 -2.24 -14.58
C PRO A 112 14.53 -3.08 -15.82
N ALA A 113 15.09 -2.73 -16.96
CA ALA A 113 15.03 -3.58 -18.16
C ALA A 113 15.74 -4.92 -17.85
N LEU A 114 15.02 -6.03 -18.03
CA LEU A 114 15.52 -7.37 -17.73
C LEU A 114 16.29 -7.93 -18.91
N ALA A 115 17.49 -8.43 -18.67
CA ALA A 115 18.20 -9.23 -19.66
C ALA A 115 17.52 -10.60 -19.85
N LYS A 116 17.85 -11.28 -20.96
CA LYS A 116 17.30 -12.61 -21.24
C LYS A 116 17.60 -13.59 -20.09
N GLY A 117 16.57 -14.25 -19.60
CA GLY A 117 16.64 -15.19 -18.48
C GLY A 117 16.60 -14.54 -17.10
N GLU A 118 16.53 -13.21 -17.02
CA GLU A 118 16.35 -12.49 -15.76
C GLU A 118 14.88 -12.35 -15.38
N SER A 119 14.64 -12.19 -14.08
CA SER A 119 13.33 -11.90 -13.52
C SER A 119 13.43 -10.87 -12.40
N THR A 120 12.37 -10.13 -12.19
CA THR A 120 12.22 -9.23 -11.05
C THR A 120 10.88 -9.45 -10.37
N GLN A 121 10.84 -9.23 -9.06
CA GLN A 121 9.62 -9.33 -8.27
C GLN A 121 9.19 -7.95 -7.78
N ILE A 122 7.91 -7.66 -7.90
CA ILE A 122 7.24 -6.46 -7.43
C ILE A 122 6.25 -6.89 -6.36
N VAL A 123 6.45 -6.45 -5.14
CA VAL A 123 5.55 -6.75 -4.02
C VAL A 123 4.57 -5.60 -3.85
N LEU A 124 3.29 -5.87 -4.08
CA LEU A 124 2.18 -4.95 -3.88
C LEU A 124 1.47 -5.33 -2.58
N ASP A 125 1.82 -4.68 -1.49
CA ASP A 125 1.14 -4.89 -0.22
C ASP A 125 -0.19 -4.12 -0.15
N SER A 126 -0.90 -4.24 0.97
CA SER A 126 -2.21 -3.62 1.14
C SER A 126 -2.20 -2.07 1.14
N ALA A 127 -1.04 -1.41 1.21
CA ALA A 127 -0.94 0.03 1.07
C ALA A 127 -0.89 0.47 -0.40
N VAL A 128 -0.34 -0.38 -1.27
CA VAL A 128 -0.20 -0.12 -2.72
C VAL A 128 -1.41 -0.61 -3.48
N LEU A 129 -1.88 -1.83 -3.19
CA LEU A 129 -3.01 -2.47 -3.85
C LEU A 129 -3.98 -3.01 -2.81
N THR A 130 -5.02 -2.24 -2.52
CA THR A 130 -5.99 -2.56 -1.47
C THR A 130 -7.23 -3.22 -2.06
N PHE A 131 -7.62 -4.35 -1.48
CA PHE A 131 -8.91 -4.99 -1.75
C PHE A 131 -9.90 -4.71 -0.62
N LYS A 132 -11.19 -4.68 -0.94
CA LYS A 132 -12.25 -4.66 0.05
C LYS A 132 -12.20 -5.94 0.93
N GLY A 133 -12.69 -5.84 2.15
CA GLY A 133 -12.68 -6.98 3.08
C GLY A 133 -13.31 -8.24 2.49
N ASP A 134 -12.64 -9.39 2.63
CA ASP A 134 -13.07 -10.71 2.14
C ASP A 134 -13.51 -10.73 0.65
N SER A 135 -12.97 -9.82 -0.16
CA SER A 135 -13.32 -9.62 -1.56
C SER A 135 -12.08 -9.53 -2.44
N ALA A 136 -12.28 -9.71 -3.73
CA ALA A 136 -11.31 -9.40 -4.79
C ALA A 136 -11.61 -8.08 -5.52
N GLU A 137 -12.56 -7.28 -5.02
CA GLU A 137 -12.83 -5.94 -5.52
C GLU A 137 -11.79 -4.97 -4.97
N TYR A 138 -11.25 -4.10 -5.82
CA TYR A 138 -10.34 -3.05 -5.37
C TYR A 138 -11.08 -2.04 -4.48
N ALA A 139 -10.44 -1.62 -3.42
CA ALA A 139 -10.96 -0.55 -2.56
C ALA A 139 -10.81 0.83 -3.21
N ASP A 140 -9.72 1.02 -3.97
CA ASP A 140 -9.44 2.19 -4.78
C ASP A 140 -9.10 1.76 -6.21
N GLU A 141 -10.08 1.87 -7.11
CA GLU A 141 -9.93 1.48 -8.52
C GLU A 141 -8.95 2.39 -9.27
N ALA A 142 -8.93 3.68 -8.96
CA ALA A 142 -8.08 4.63 -9.65
C ALA A 142 -6.60 4.41 -9.32
N GLN A 143 -6.29 4.22 -8.03
CA GLN A 143 -4.93 3.89 -7.58
C GLN A 143 -4.50 2.54 -8.15
N SER A 144 -5.36 1.52 -8.09
CA SER A 144 -5.07 0.19 -8.63
C SER A 144 -4.78 0.23 -10.13
N ALA A 145 -5.57 1.00 -10.90
CA ALA A 145 -5.38 1.17 -12.34
C ALA A 145 -4.05 1.86 -12.66
N ASN A 146 -3.62 2.85 -11.89
CA ASN A 146 -2.34 3.53 -12.09
C ASN A 146 -1.17 2.57 -11.85
N VAL A 147 -1.13 1.90 -10.71
CA VAL A 147 -0.05 0.96 -10.35
C VAL A 147 0.04 -0.19 -11.35
N LEU A 148 -1.09 -0.82 -11.68
CA LEU A 148 -1.13 -1.92 -12.63
C LEU A 148 -0.85 -1.45 -14.06
N GLY A 149 -1.18 -0.20 -14.41
CA GLY A 149 -0.86 0.42 -15.69
C GLY A 149 0.64 0.52 -15.94
N GLU A 150 1.42 0.94 -14.94
CA GLU A 150 2.88 0.98 -15.04
C GLU A 150 3.48 -0.41 -15.23
N ILE A 151 3.03 -1.39 -14.44
CA ILE A 151 3.48 -2.78 -14.56
C ILE A 151 3.14 -3.35 -15.95
N ALA A 152 1.92 -3.09 -16.44
CA ALA A 152 1.48 -3.55 -17.76
C ALA A 152 2.35 -2.93 -18.87
N GLN A 153 2.66 -1.64 -18.79
CA GLN A 153 3.51 -0.96 -19.76
C GLN A 153 4.91 -1.59 -19.82
N VAL A 154 5.53 -1.87 -18.67
CA VAL A 154 6.84 -2.51 -18.61
C VAL A 154 6.77 -3.94 -19.12
N ALA A 155 5.76 -4.70 -18.73
CA ALA A 155 5.58 -6.08 -19.18
C ALA A 155 5.42 -6.17 -20.71
N MET A 156 4.65 -5.25 -21.31
CA MET A 156 4.46 -5.20 -22.77
C MET A 156 5.73 -4.75 -23.50
N SER A 157 6.41 -3.71 -22.99
CA SER A 157 7.62 -3.17 -23.63
C SER A 157 8.73 -4.21 -23.69
N GLY A 158 8.87 -5.03 -22.65
CA GLY A 158 9.86 -6.10 -22.58
C GLY A 158 9.39 -7.44 -23.13
N GLY A 159 8.11 -7.59 -23.47
CA GLY A 159 7.52 -8.88 -23.86
C GLY A 159 7.59 -9.94 -22.75
N TYR A 160 7.54 -9.51 -21.49
CA TYR A 160 7.79 -10.35 -20.33
C TYR A 160 6.64 -11.32 -20.04
N LYS A 161 6.99 -12.48 -19.48
CA LYS A 161 6.02 -13.35 -18.80
C LYS A 161 5.73 -12.76 -17.42
N VAL A 162 4.46 -12.82 -17.03
CA VAL A 162 3.95 -12.23 -15.79
C VAL A 162 3.37 -13.34 -14.93
N THR A 163 3.90 -13.52 -13.73
CA THR A 163 3.31 -14.39 -12.72
C THR A 163 2.73 -13.54 -11.61
N VAL A 164 1.47 -13.76 -11.29
CA VAL A 164 0.74 -13.04 -10.23
C VAL A 164 0.43 -14.03 -9.11
N GLU A 165 0.97 -13.78 -7.92
CA GLU A 165 0.76 -14.59 -6.73
C GLU A 165 0.01 -13.78 -5.69
N GLY A 166 -1.21 -14.23 -5.33
CA GLY A 166 -2.02 -13.58 -4.30
C GLY A 166 -1.82 -14.24 -2.94
N TYR A 167 -1.69 -13.43 -1.90
CA TYR A 167 -1.53 -13.88 -0.51
C TYR A 167 -2.60 -13.23 0.38
N THR A 168 -2.97 -13.96 1.43
CA THR A 168 -3.84 -13.48 2.52
C THR A 168 -3.12 -13.58 3.85
N ALA A 169 -3.54 -12.81 4.83
CA ALA A 169 -3.16 -13.04 6.21
C ALA A 169 -3.82 -14.31 6.72
N ASP A 170 -3.14 -15.04 7.59
CA ASP A 170 -3.78 -16.09 8.39
C ASP A 170 -4.80 -15.47 9.35
N SER A 171 -5.88 -16.18 9.63
CA SER A 171 -6.97 -15.68 10.45
C SER A 171 -7.67 -16.81 11.20
N PRO A 172 -7.85 -16.68 12.52
CA PRO A 172 -8.53 -17.73 13.31
C PRO A 172 -10.01 -17.88 12.97
N SER A 173 -10.59 -16.94 12.23
CA SER A 173 -12.02 -16.94 11.86
C SER A 173 -12.28 -17.44 10.44
N ARG A 174 -11.26 -17.83 9.68
CA ARG A 174 -11.38 -18.29 8.29
C ARG A 174 -10.67 -19.63 8.10
N SER A 175 -11.24 -20.50 7.26
CA SER A 175 -10.58 -21.75 6.88
C SER A 175 -9.50 -21.55 5.82
N ASP A 176 -8.52 -22.45 5.75
CA ASP A 176 -7.46 -22.43 4.74
C ASP A 176 -8.04 -22.48 3.32
N ASP A 177 -9.11 -23.25 3.09
CA ASP A 177 -9.78 -23.30 1.79
C ASP A 177 -10.38 -21.95 1.41
N PHE A 178 -10.97 -21.22 2.38
CA PHE A 178 -11.49 -19.88 2.15
C PHE A 178 -10.35 -18.91 1.80
N LEU A 179 -9.26 -18.92 2.57
CA LEU A 179 -8.09 -18.06 2.34
C LEU A 179 -7.43 -18.36 0.99
N LYS A 180 -7.37 -19.64 0.63
CA LYS A 180 -6.85 -20.08 -0.67
C LYS A 180 -7.72 -19.58 -1.83
N ALA A 181 -9.04 -19.73 -1.72
CA ALA A 181 -9.97 -19.23 -2.73
C ALA A 181 -9.94 -17.71 -2.84
N LEU A 182 -9.89 -16.99 -1.71
CA LEU A 182 -9.82 -15.53 -1.69
C LEU A 182 -8.54 -15.02 -2.36
N SER A 183 -7.38 -15.62 -2.04
CA SER A 183 -6.11 -15.25 -2.65
C SER A 183 -6.09 -15.55 -4.15
N GLN A 184 -6.70 -16.66 -4.59
CA GLN A 184 -6.84 -16.99 -6.01
C GLN A 184 -7.72 -15.95 -6.74
N ASN A 185 -8.85 -15.55 -6.16
CA ASN A 185 -9.72 -14.55 -6.74
C ASN A 185 -9.02 -13.19 -6.88
N ARG A 186 -8.22 -12.80 -5.89
CA ARG A 186 -7.42 -11.57 -5.95
C ARG A 186 -6.33 -11.64 -7.02
N ALA A 187 -5.62 -12.76 -7.13
CA ALA A 187 -4.63 -12.96 -8.18
C ALA A 187 -5.28 -12.89 -9.57
N ASN A 188 -6.48 -13.48 -9.73
CA ASN A 188 -7.23 -13.42 -10.98
C ASN A 188 -7.65 -11.98 -11.30
N ALA A 189 -8.16 -11.21 -10.33
CA ALA A 189 -8.55 -9.82 -10.53
C ALA A 189 -7.39 -8.95 -11.04
N VAL A 190 -6.18 -9.18 -10.50
CA VAL A 190 -4.96 -8.49 -10.98
C VAL A 190 -4.59 -8.95 -12.39
N ALA A 191 -4.65 -10.24 -12.68
CA ALA A 191 -4.39 -10.79 -14.02
C ALA A 191 -5.36 -10.25 -15.08
N ASP A 192 -6.65 -10.17 -14.73
CA ASP A 192 -7.69 -9.61 -15.59
C ASP A 192 -7.45 -8.12 -15.85
N SER A 193 -7.05 -7.37 -14.82
CA SER A 193 -6.69 -5.95 -14.95
C SER A 193 -5.48 -5.77 -15.86
N LEU A 194 -4.39 -6.53 -15.68
CA LEU A 194 -3.21 -6.48 -16.56
C LEU A 194 -3.56 -6.85 -18.01
N SER A 195 -4.43 -7.85 -18.18
CA SER A 195 -4.90 -8.24 -19.52
C SER A 195 -5.72 -7.14 -20.18
N SER A 196 -6.60 -6.47 -19.42
CA SER A 196 -7.40 -5.34 -19.90
C SER A 196 -6.53 -4.13 -20.25
N LEU A 197 -5.38 -3.98 -19.60
CA LEU A 197 -4.36 -2.96 -19.88
C LEU A 197 -3.44 -3.33 -21.05
N GLY A 198 -3.64 -4.49 -21.69
CA GLY A 198 -2.99 -4.89 -22.94
C GLY A 198 -1.92 -5.97 -22.81
N VAL A 199 -1.63 -6.46 -21.61
CA VAL A 199 -0.70 -7.60 -21.47
C VAL A 199 -1.36 -8.86 -22.06
N PRO A 200 -0.71 -9.58 -23.01
CA PRO A 200 -1.32 -10.77 -23.61
C PRO A 200 -1.65 -11.83 -22.54
N ALA A 201 -2.91 -12.28 -22.50
CA ALA A 201 -3.37 -13.25 -21.50
C ALA A 201 -2.52 -14.54 -21.46
N GLY A 202 -1.96 -14.99 -22.60
CA GLY A 202 -1.04 -16.12 -22.67
C GLY A 202 0.34 -15.87 -22.04
N ASN A 203 0.62 -14.64 -21.61
CA ASN A 203 1.82 -14.27 -20.87
C ASN A 203 1.56 -14.13 -19.36
N ILE A 204 0.31 -14.25 -18.91
CA ILE A 204 -0.05 -14.05 -17.51
C ILE A 204 -0.41 -15.40 -16.88
N THR A 205 0.13 -15.66 -15.70
CA THR A 205 -0.26 -16.81 -14.86
C THR A 205 -0.67 -16.26 -13.49
N ALA A 206 -1.81 -16.68 -12.96
CA ALA A 206 -2.31 -16.23 -11.66
C ALA A 206 -2.47 -17.41 -10.69
N THR A 207 -1.93 -17.27 -9.48
CA THR A 207 -1.95 -18.32 -8.45
C THR A 207 -2.31 -17.70 -7.09
N GLY A 208 -3.28 -18.30 -6.41
CA GLY A 208 -3.56 -17.96 -5.02
C GLY A 208 -2.69 -18.81 -4.09
N CYS A 209 -1.98 -18.21 -3.17
CA CYS A 209 -1.11 -18.88 -2.20
C CYS A 209 -1.76 -19.04 -0.81
N GLY A 210 -2.97 -18.49 -0.60
CA GLY A 210 -3.61 -18.53 0.70
C GLY A 210 -2.82 -17.74 1.73
N SER A 211 -2.71 -18.28 2.94
CA SER A 211 -1.92 -17.69 4.03
C SER A 211 -0.48 -18.20 4.09
N GLU A 212 0.06 -18.73 2.99
CA GLU A 212 1.42 -19.23 2.94
C GLU A 212 2.43 -18.13 3.29
N GLY A 213 3.32 -18.41 4.25
CA GLY A 213 4.30 -17.44 4.74
C GLY A 213 3.71 -16.31 5.57
N SER A 214 2.43 -16.40 5.98
CA SER A 214 1.84 -15.44 6.91
C SER A 214 2.46 -15.55 8.30
N SER A 215 2.67 -14.42 8.95
CA SER A 215 3.15 -14.32 10.33
C SER A 215 2.17 -13.62 11.26
N SER A 216 0.97 -13.29 10.77
CA SER A 216 -0.07 -12.61 11.55
C SER A 216 -0.52 -13.38 12.80
N MET A 217 -0.32 -14.70 12.85
CA MET A 217 -0.61 -15.58 13.99
C MET A 217 0.63 -16.13 14.70
N ALA A 218 1.84 -15.72 14.32
CA ALA A 218 3.10 -16.29 14.82
C ALA A 218 3.28 -16.18 16.35
N SER A 219 2.65 -15.19 16.99
CA SER A 219 2.68 -14.99 18.45
C SER A 219 1.57 -15.72 19.21
N GLY A 220 0.75 -16.54 18.53
CA GLY A 220 -0.41 -17.21 19.09
C GLY A 220 -1.65 -16.31 19.27
N SER A 221 -1.54 -15.03 18.93
CA SER A 221 -2.65 -14.08 18.86
C SER A 221 -2.57 -13.31 17.53
N PHE A 222 -3.73 -12.93 16.98
CA PHE A 222 -3.81 -12.21 15.73
C PHE A 222 -3.17 -10.81 15.84
N ASN A 223 -2.28 -10.50 14.91
CA ASN A 223 -1.59 -9.23 14.82
C ASN A 223 -1.97 -8.52 13.51
N GLU A 224 -2.78 -7.46 13.59
CA GLU A 224 -3.27 -6.73 12.42
C GLU A 224 -2.14 -6.05 11.63
N SER A 225 -1.14 -5.47 12.30
CA SER A 225 -0.01 -4.83 11.59
C SER A 225 0.76 -5.83 10.73
N GLN A 226 0.94 -7.06 11.23
CA GLN A 226 1.56 -8.13 10.44
C GLN A 226 0.62 -8.62 9.35
N ALA A 227 -0.68 -8.72 9.63
CA ALA A 227 -1.68 -9.11 8.65
C ALA A 227 -1.77 -8.16 7.45
N GLN A 228 -1.51 -6.86 7.64
CA GLN A 228 -1.43 -5.89 6.54
C GLN A 228 -0.27 -6.18 5.59
N VAL A 229 0.87 -6.60 6.11
CA VAL A 229 2.04 -7.01 5.30
C VAL A 229 1.80 -8.35 4.61
N ASP A 230 1.11 -9.27 5.30
CA ASP A 230 0.81 -10.61 4.78
C ASP A 230 -0.21 -10.56 3.63
N ARG A 231 -1.13 -9.58 3.64
CA ARG A 231 -2.08 -9.31 2.53
C ARG A 231 -1.37 -8.60 1.40
N ARG A 232 -0.82 -9.35 0.46
CA ARG A 232 -0.04 -8.82 -0.66
C ARG A 232 -0.34 -9.56 -1.95
N VAL A 233 0.00 -8.93 -3.05
CA VAL A 233 0.15 -9.57 -4.36
C VAL A 233 1.60 -9.43 -4.78
N VAL A 234 2.20 -10.51 -5.21
CA VAL A 234 3.56 -10.51 -5.77
C VAL A 234 3.45 -10.69 -7.27
N ILE A 235 4.03 -9.77 -8.03
CA ILE A 235 4.09 -9.85 -9.49
C ILE A 235 5.53 -10.11 -9.88
N THR A 236 5.77 -11.23 -10.54
CA THR A 236 7.08 -11.57 -11.12
C THR A 236 7.05 -11.30 -12.61
N LEU A 237 7.93 -10.43 -13.08
CA LEU A 237 8.21 -10.23 -14.50
C LEU A 237 9.44 -11.04 -14.88
N ALA A 238 9.34 -11.84 -15.93
CA ALA A 238 10.45 -12.69 -16.41
C ALA A 238 10.66 -12.51 -17.90
N ASN A 239 11.90 -12.26 -18.30
CA ASN A 239 12.32 -12.24 -19.71
C ASN A 239 12.65 -13.67 -20.16
N ALA A 240 11.69 -14.32 -20.80
CA ALA A 240 11.84 -15.70 -21.30
C ALA A 240 12.69 -15.82 -22.60
N GLY A 241 13.04 -14.68 -23.20
CA GLY A 241 13.89 -14.59 -24.39
C GLY A 241 13.14 -14.65 -25.70
#